data_5fe6472b4606b7ea9984c85cd6dcc723
#
_entry.id   5fe6472b4606b7ea9984c85cd6dcc723
#
_cell.length_a   1.000
_cell.length_b   1.000
_cell.length_c   1.000
_cell.angle_alpha   90.00
_cell.angle_beta   90.00
_cell.angle_gamma   90.00
#
_symmetry.space_group_name_H-M   'P 1'
#
loop_
_entity.id
_entity.type
_entity.pdbx_description
1 polymer ?
#
loop_
_entity_poly.entity_id
_entity_poly.type
_entity_poly.pdbx_seq_one_letter_code
_entity_poly.pdbx_strand_id
1 'polypeptide(L)'
;MAPFLRSIRVHGAGKEAALPKRFVFVVKSSGIDKFNLVPEGLENHFINPEDGKKLGNRGRREGPLVDVALADQKLPEKLGALETFKDRLTIIQSLSGVGFRGNHTKGFGTLSLHDSEKVAVAPTLDCLLGQYLSNGPYPMYGMAMNGQLLESAGWKPEDSYCYPNLSAYAAAKPVAYQGSPQKAFLELFGAAVATPEQLEKKIALNGNLMDFLTEDARRVEKQLSGDDKERFALYMDSFDSLRKIEQKKAALTDRIQKHAPKQTDRFDSTSPSARIESHFEIASAALVAGLTNVITLRPDTLGVKYTELGLSNSVHALGHLQDNKASNGWTGHQARMEVEKLHLKQIAKMAKKFAGIPEGNGSMLDNTMIVYMSCSSGDHHCAGHDWPTILLGGMNKKLKMGRYVEYPKYGAKGHRTVGNLYLSLMQAAGMKTDETFGQPDSNLKDLDLKGPLAELMVA
;
A
#
# COMPACT_ATOMS: atom_id res chain seq x y z
N MET A 1 14.82 35.85 -1.30
CA MET A 1 14.68 34.40 -1.10
C MET A 1 13.96 34.18 0.23
N ALA A 2 12.66 34.17 0.25
CA ALA A 2 11.79 33.52 1.23
C ALA A 2 10.35 34.06 1.11
N PRO A 3 9.56 33.57 0.16
CA PRO A 3 8.10 33.75 0.25
C PRO A 3 7.33 32.41 0.33
N PHE A 4 7.97 31.25 0.51
CA PHE A 4 7.29 29.94 0.35
C PHE A 4 6.71 29.32 1.61
N LEU A 5 6.90 29.91 2.79
CA LEU A 5 6.43 29.33 4.08
C LEU A 5 5.11 29.93 4.59
N ARG A 6 4.38 30.73 3.79
CA ARG A 6 3.20 31.45 4.30
C ARG A 6 1.83 30.93 3.86
N SER A 7 1.71 29.87 3.10
CA SER A 7 0.42 29.48 2.50
C SER A 7 -0.31 28.28 3.12
N ILE A 8 0.09 27.80 4.31
CA ILE A 8 -0.73 26.83 5.07
C ILE A 8 -1.03 27.40 6.46
N ARG A 9 -1.68 28.56 6.49
CA ARG A 9 -2.43 28.97 7.66
C ARG A 9 -3.89 28.64 7.43
N VAL A 10 -4.30 27.46 7.86
CA VAL A 10 -5.72 27.20 8.14
C VAL A 10 -6.05 27.98 9.39
N HIS A 11 -7.06 28.85 9.29
CA HIS A 11 -7.56 29.68 10.39
C HIS A 11 -8.03 28.80 11.56
N GLY A 12 -7.21 28.74 12.58
CA GLY A 12 -7.51 28.13 13.86
C GLY A 12 -6.47 28.64 14.85
N ALA A 13 -6.87 29.51 15.77
CA ALA A 13 -6.01 30.21 16.73
C ALA A 13 -5.07 29.23 17.47
N GLY A 14 -3.77 29.46 17.41
CA GLY A 14 -2.83 29.16 18.48
C GLY A 14 -2.15 27.78 18.51
N LYS A 15 -2.31 26.87 17.50
CA LYS A 15 -1.47 25.65 17.38
C LYS A 15 -0.76 25.65 16.03
N GLU A 16 0.57 25.42 16.02
CA GLU A 16 1.27 25.08 14.79
C GLU A 16 0.48 24.00 14.05
N ALA A 17 0.13 24.25 12.78
CA ALA A 17 -0.62 23.28 12.00
C ALA A 17 0.22 22.00 11.92
N ALA A 18 -0.32 20.91 12.42
CA ALA A 18 0.37 19.61 12.42
C ALA A 18 0.76 19.24 10.97
N LEU A 19 2.01 18.83 10.79
CA LEU A 19 2.50 18.40 9.47
C LEU A 19 1.68 17.21 8.95
N PRO A 20 1.35 17.18 7.65
CA PRO A 20 0.55 16.11 7.08
C PRO A 20 1.30 14.79 7.13
N LYS A 21 0.69 13.76 7.69
CA LYS A 21 1.21 12.39 7.68
C LYS A 21 0.66 11.65 6.47
N ARG A 22 1.48 10.78 5.88
CA ARG A 22 1.13 10.03 4.66
C ARG A 22 1.52 8.58 4.77
N PHE A 23 0.73 7.71 4.14
CA PHE A 23 1.03 6.29 4.01
C PHE A 23 0.98 5.84 2.55
N VAL A 24 1.92 5.00 2.19
CA VAL A 24 1.95 4.29 0.90
C VAL A 24 2.06 2.80 1.20
N PHE A 25 1.02 2.05 0.94
CA PHE A 25 1.04 0.60 1.00
C PHE A 25 1.38 0.04 -0.38
N VAL A 26 2.46 -0.70 -0.48
CA VAL A 26 2.86 -1.42 -1.70
C VAL A 26 2.71 -2.90 -1.41
N VAL A 27 1.61 -3.49 -1.90
CA VAL A 27 1.21 -4.86 -1.56
C VAL A 27 1.36 -5.75 -2.77
N LYS A 28 2.47 -6.49 -2.84
CA LYS A 28 2.74 -7.42 -3.94
C LYS A 28 1.98 -8.75 -3.75
N SER A 29 1.84 -9.52 -4.82
CA SER A 29 1.32 -10.89 -4.78
C SER A 29 2.44 -11.94 -4.56
N SER A 30 2.05 -13.18 -4.25
CA SER A 30 2.94 -14.35 -4.25
C SER A 30 4.08 -14.36 -3.21
N GLY A 31 3.89 -13.71 -2.03
CA GLY A 31 4.88 -13.72 -0.95
C GLY A 31 6.13 -12.86 -1.22
N ILE A 32 6.93 -12.65 -0.18
CA ILE A 32 8.26 -12.04 -0.25
C ILE A 32 9.25 -13.04 0.32
N ASP A 33 10.31 -13.35 -0.44
CA ASP A 33 11.34 -14.28 0.01
C ASP A 33 12.09 -13.72 1.22
N LYS A 34 11.80 -14.29 2.40
CA LYS A 34 12.29 -13.87 3.71
C LYS A 34 13.81 -14.05 3.89
N PHE A 35 14.37 -15.15 3.37
CA PHE A 35 15.80 -15.44 3.47
C PHE A 35 16.69 -14.44 2.71
N ASN A 36 16.15 -13.73 1.72
CA ASN A 36 16.85 -12.67 0.97
C ASN A 36 16.64 -11.27 1.59
N LEU A 37 16.14 -11.19 2.82
CA LEU A 37 15.96 -9.92 3.57
C LEU A 37 16.90 -9.80 4.76
N VAL A 38 17.60 -10.88 5.12
CA VAL A 38 18.57 -10.88 6.23
C VAL A 38 19.81 -10.11 5.81
N PRO A 39 20.26 -9.08 6.57
CA PRO A 39 21.50 -8.37 6.30
C PRO A 39 22.71 -9.32 6.26
N GLU A 40 23.69 -8.99 5.40
CA GLU A 40 24.91 -9.80 5.28
C GLU A 40 25.68 -9.82 6.61
N GLY A 41 26.13 -10.99 6.99
CA GLY A 41 26.87 -11.21 8.26
C GLY A 41 25.99 -11.55 9.46
N LEU A 42 24.67 -11.40 9.36
CA LEU A 42 23.76 -11.91 10.39
C LEU A 42 23.40 -13.37 10.14
N GLU A 43 23.13 -14.10 11.24
CA GLU A 43 22.66 -15.48 11.15
C GLU A 43 21.30 -15.52 10.46
N ASN A 44 21.18 -16.36 9.43
CA ASN A 44 19.93 -16.53 8.69
C ASN A 44 19.09 -17.65 9.30
N HIS A 45 18.17 -17.32 10.18
CA HIS A 45 17.27 -18.28 10.82
C HIS A 45 16.22 -18.90 9.88
N PHE A 46 16.16 -18.48 8.62
CA PHE A 46 15.24 -19.03 7.60
C PHE A 46 15.88 -20.11 6.74
N ILE A 47 17.12 -20.45 7.01
CA ILE A 47 17.89 -21.50 6.33
C ILE A 47 18.33 -22.53 7.40
N ASN A 48 18.19 -23.82 7.06
CA ASN A 48 18.72 -24.89 7.90
C ASN A 48 20.27 -24.89 7.82
N PRO A 49 20.99 -24.77 8.93
CA PRO A 49 22.45 -24.72 8.91
C PRO A 49 23.11 -26.05 8.53
N GLU A 50 22.40 -27.18 8.67
CA GLU A 50 22.96 -28.52 8.42
C GLU A 50 23.00 -28.84 6.94
N ASP A 51 21.99 -28.46 6.18
CA ASP A 51 21.85 -28.81 4.75
C ASP A 51 21.69 -27.63 3.82
N GLY A 52 21.71 -26.39 4.35
CA GLY A 52 21.53 -25.15 3.60
C GLY A 52 20.14 -24.96 2.99
N LYS A 53 19.17 -25.83 3.32
CA LYS A 53 17.82 -25.74 2.75
C LYS A 53 17.00 -24.64 3.41
N LYS A 54 16.21 -23.96 2.58
CA LYS A 54 15.27 -22.93 2.99
C LYS A 54 14.10 -23.51 3.79
N LEU A 55 13.75 -22.86 4.89
CA LEU A 55 12.67 -23.28 5.77
C LEU A 55 11.31 -22.82 5.29
N GLY A 56 10.88 -23.13 4.09
CA GLY A 56 9.58 -22.80 3.48
C GLY A 56 8.49 -22.20 4.42
N ASN A 57 7.29 -22.73 4.39
CA ASN A 57 6.10 -22.24 5.11
C ASN A 57 6.17 -22.31 6.66
N ARG A 58 7.24 -22.87 7.23
CA ARG A 58 7.37 -23.07 8.69
C ARG A 58 7.92 -21.86 9.45
N GLY A 59 8.16 -20.75 8.74
CA GLY A 59 8.74 -19.55 9.36
C GLY A 59 10.24 -19.68 9.58
N ARG A 60 10.74 -19.28 10.73
CA ARG A 60 12.15 -19.33 11.13
C ARG A 60 12.45 -20.47 12.13
N ARG A 61 13.74 -20.76 12.33
CA ARG A 61 14.20 -21.61 13.45
C ARG A 61 13.95 -20.96 14.83
N GLU A 62 14.07 -21.75 15.87
CA GLU A 62 14.13 -21.22 17.24
C GLU A 62 15.23 -20.15 17.37
N GLY A 63 15.00 -19.18 18.20
CA GLY A 63 15.95 -18.09 18.45
C GLY A 63 15.28 -16.90 19.14
N PRO A 64 16.06 -16.04 19.80
CA PRO A 64 15.57 -14.85 20.47
C PRO A 64 15.10 -13.80 19.45
N LEU A 65 14.52 -12.70 19.95
CA LEU A 65 14.35 -11.48 19.19
C LEU A 65 15.72 -10.99 18.70
N VAL A 66 15.83 -10.74 17.39
CA VAL A 66 16.96 -10.03 16.80
C VAL A 66 16.53 -8.58 16.55
N ASP A 67 17.28 -7.63 17.07
CA ASP A 67 16.98 -6.21 16.91
C ASP A 67 18.30 -5.43 16.80
N VAL A 68 18.72 -5.17 15.56
CA VAL A 68 20.01 -4.56 15.25
C VAL A 68 19.88 -3.30 14.39
N ALA A 69 20.78 -2.34 14.58
CA ALA A 69 20.87 -1.17 13.75
C ALA A 69 21.37 -1.54 12.34
N LEU A 70 20.76 -1.00 11.30
CA LEU A 70 21.18 -1.22 9.91
C LEU A 70 22.41 -0.41 9.53
N ALA A 71 22.75 0.62 10.28
CA ALA A 71 23.90 1.50 9.97
C ALA A 71 25.19 0.69 9.74
N ASP A 72 25.43 -0.29 10.60
CA ASP A 72 26.62 -1.13 10.58
C ASP A 72 26.46 -2.43 9.78
N GLN A 73 25.31 -2.63 9.16
CA GLN A 73 25.00 -3.82 8.40
C GLN A 73 25.10 -3.54 6.88
N LYS A 74 25.53 -4.50 6.11
CA LYS A 74 25.42 -4.48 4.66
C LYS A 74 24.06 -5.03 4.27
N LEU A 75 23.29 -4.26 3.51
CA LEU A 75 21.99 -4.73 3.01
C LEU A 75 22.17 -5.90 2.04
N PRO A 76 21.24 -6.87 2.05
CA PRO A 76 21.25 -7.92 1.03
C PRO A 76 21.02 -7.32 -0.36
N GLU A 77 21.55 -7.97 -1.39
CA GLU A 77 21.49 -7.53 -2.80
C GLU A 77 20.08 -7.06 -3.23
N LYS A 78 19.05 -7.76 -2.80
CA LYS A 78 17.65 -7.44 -3.05
C LYS A 78 17.27 -6.00 -2.65
N LEU A 79 17.85 -5.51 -1.58
CA LEU A 79 17.56 -4.19 -0.99
C LEU A 79 18.55 -3.10 -1.41
N GLY A 80 19.49 -3.37 -2.33
CA GLY A 80 20.53 -2.43 -2.73
C GLY A 80 20.01 -1.07 -3.19
N ALA A 81 18.82 -1.00 -3.81
CA ALA A 81 18.20 0.27 -4.19
C ALA A 81 17.83 1.16 -2.99
N LEU A 82 17.75 0.62 -1.78
CA LEU A 82 17.41 1.31 -0.54
C LEU A 82 18.62 1.65 0.33
N GLU A 83 19.85 1.36 -0.12
CA GLU A 83 21.08 1.53 0.66
C GLU A 83 21.24 2.96 1.20
N THR A 84 20.90 3.97 0.41
CA THR A 84 20.98 5.39 0.80
C THR A 84 19.94 5.83 1.82
N PHE A 85 19.03 4.93 2.18
CA PHE A 85 17.92 5.20 3.12
C PHE A 85 18.01 4.31 4.37
N LYS A 86 19.15 3.73 4.67
CA LYS A 86 19.31 2.82 5.83
C LYS A 86 18.81 3.39 7.15
N ASP A 87 19.05 4.68 7.39
CA ASP A 87 18.59 5.41 8.58
C ASP A 87 17.07 5.51 8.71
N ARG A 88 16.35 5.34 7.60
CA ARG A 88 14.88 5.41 7.49
C ARG A 88 14.26 4.09 7.06
N LEU A 89 15.06 3.04 6.93
CA LEU A 89 14.64 1.70 6.54
C LEU A 89 14.48 0.83 7.78
N THR A 90 13.37 0.09 7.90
CA THR A 90 13.24 -0.97 8.89
C THR A 90 12.73 -2.23 8.21
N ILE A 91 13.44 -3.32 8.40
CA ILE A 91 13.08 -4.65 7.91
C ILE A 91 12.52 -5.43 9.09
N ILE A 92 11.29 -5.93 8.96
CA ILE A 92 10.62 -6.68 10.02
C ILE A 92 10.32 -8.07 9.51
N GLN A 93 10.69 -9.09 10.26
CA GLN A 93 10.47 -10.48 9.91
C GLN A 93 9.83 -11.27 11.05
N SER A 94 9.25 -12.42 10.74
CA SER A 94 8.61 -13.36 11.67
C SER A 94 7.42 -12.81 12.44
N LEU A 95 6.69 -11.86 11.86
CA LEU A 95 5.34 -11.54 12.32
C LEU A 95 4.36 -12.55 11.74
N SER A 96 3.37 -12.99 12.50
CA SER A 96 2.28 -13.79 11.96
C SER A 96 1.06 -12.92 11.61
N GLY A 97 0.31 -13.36 10.60
CA GLY A 97 -0.97 -12.76 10.21
C GLY A 97 -2.12 -13.72 10.41
N VAL A 98 -3.10 -13.68 9.50
CA VAL A 98 -4.32 -14.51 9.53
C VAL A 98 -4.39 -15.44 8.32
N GLY A 99 -5.33 -16.39 8.36
CA GLY A 99 -5.59 -17.29 7.23
C GLY A 99 -4.49 -18.32 7.04
N PHE A 100 -4.28 -19.19 8.00
CA PHE A 100 -3.25 -20.24 8.02
C PHE A 100 -3.40 -21.32 6.96
N ARG A 101 -4.40 -21.24 6.10
CA ARG A 101 -4.49 -22.09 4.92
C ARG A 101 -3.50 -21.61 3.87
N GLY A 102 -2.82 -22.55 3.22
CA GLY A 102 -1.88 -22.24 2.15
C GLY A 102 -2.58 -21.68 0.92
N ASN A 103 -2.74 -20.37 0.84
CA ASN A 103 -3.34 -19.64 -0.26
C ASN A 103 -2.31 -18.75 -0.96
N HIS A 104 -2.58 -18.40 -2.22
CA HIS A 104 -1.76 -17.48 -3.01
C HIS A 104 -1.94 -16.01 -2.60
N THR A 105 -3.02 -15.70 -1.88
CA THR A 105 -3.37 -14.38 -1.36
C THR A 105 -4.24 -14.52 -0.12
N LYS A 106 -4.21 -13.54 0.74
CA LYS A 106 -5.15 -13.41 1.87
C LYS A 106 -6.26 -12.38 1.56
N GLY A 107 -6.23 -11.79 0.38
CA GLY A 107 -7.21 -10.80 -0.04
C GLY A 107 -7.39 -9.69 0.99
N PHE A 108 -8.65 -9.42 1.39
CA PHE A 108 -8.96 -8.42 2.42
C PHE A 108 -8.28 -8.70 3.76
N GLY A 109 -8.02 -9.99 4.08
CA GLY A 109 -7.29 -10.39 5.28
C GLY A 109 -5.88 -9.84 5.36
N THR A 110 -5.28 -9.40 4.25
CA THR A 110 -3.96 -8.75 4.25
C THR A 110 -3.97 -7.48 5.09
N LEU A 111 -4.92 -6.59 4.90
CA LEU A 111 -4.97 -5.28 5.55
C LEU A 111 -6.07 -5.16 6.62
N SER A 112 -6.98 -6.13 6.75
CA SER A 112 -7.98 -6.18 7.82
C SER A 112 -7.61 -7.12 8.96
N LEU A 113 -6.71 -8.09 8.71
CA LEU A 113 -6.38 -9.21 9.59
C LEU A 113 -7.61 -10.00 10.06
N HIS A 114 -8.57 -10.17 9.15
CA HIS A 114 -9.67 -11.13 9.31
C HIS A 114 -9.48 -12.26 8.29
N ASP A 115 -9.80 -13.49 8.67
CA ASP A 115 -9.70 -14.65 7.77
C ASP A 115 -10.78 -14.60 6.70
N SER A 116 -10.69 -13.63 5.80
CA SER A 116 -11.60 -13.44 4.69
C SER A 116 -10.87 -12.94 3.45
N GLU A 117 -10.71 -13.82 2.47
CA GLU A 117 -10.02 -13.53 1.22
C GLU A 117 -10.86 -12.70 0.24
N LYS A 118 -12.13 -13.09 0.05
CA LYS A 118 -12.98 -12.59 -1.04
C LYS A 118 -14.06 -11.62 -0.61
N VAL A 119 -14.40 -11.62 0.68
CA VAL A 119 -15.48 -10.80 1.23
C VAL A 119 -14.90 -9.83 2.25
N ALA A 120 -15.15 -8.55 2.07
CA ALA A 120 -14.82 -7.57 3.10
C ALA A 120 -15.73 -7.75 4.31
N VAL A 121 -15.18 -8.13 5.46
CA VAL A 121 -15.92 -8.31 6.72
C VAL A 121 -15.63 -7.22 7.74
N ALA A 122 -14.57 -6.43 7.50
CA ALA A 122 -14.17 -5.33 8.36
C ALA A 122 -13.43 -4.26 7.53
N PRO A 123 -13.28 -3.03 8.05
CA PRO A 123 -12.44 -2.02 7.41
C PRO A 123 -10.97 -2.47 7.40
N THR A 124 -10.24 -2.04 6.38
CA THR A 124 -8.80 -2.30 6.24
C THR A 124 -7.97 -1.14 6.78
N LEU A 125 -6.73 -1.41 7.18
CA LEU A 125 -5.82 -0.43 7.77
C LEU A 125 -5.65 0.82 6.91
N ASP A 126 -5.44 0.66 5.61
CA ASP A 126 -5.26 1.76 4.66
C ASP A 126 -6.51 2.65 4.58
N CYS A 127 -7.70 2.06 4.59
CA CYS A 127 -8.96 2.80 4.62
C CYS A 127 -9.18 3.53 5.96
N LEU A 128 -8.87 2.89 7.08
CA LEU A 128 -8.94 3.52 8.41
C LEU A 128 -7.99 4.73 8.50
N LEU A 129 -6.74 4.55 8.09
CA LEU A 129 -5.76 5.65 8.02
C LEU A 129 -6.19 6.73 7.03
N GLY A 130 -6.74 6.33 5.89
CA GLY A 130 -7.25 7.26 4.89
C GLY A 130 -8.37 8.13 5.41
N GLN A 131 -9.34 7.56 6.10
CA GLN A 131 -10.42 8.31 6.74
C GLN A 131 -9.92 9.23 7.86
N TYR A 132 -9.00 8.74 8.69
CA TYR A 132 -8.44 9.53 9.80
C TYR A 132 -7.59 10.70 9.32
N LEU A 133 -6.76 10.51 8.29
CA LEU A 133 -5.82 11.50 7.76
C LEU A 133 -6.42 12.36 6.63
N SER A 134 -7.71 12.19 6.31
CA SER A 134 -8.34 12.78 5.13
C SER A 134 -8.43 14.30 5.20
N ASN A 135 -7.49 14.97 4.52
CA ASN A 135 -7.54 16.41 4.24
C ASN A 135 -7.74 16.68 2.74
N GLY A 136 -7.48 15.69 1.88
CA GLY A 136 -7.58 15.78 0.44
C GLY A 136 -8.95 15.39 -0.12
N PRO A 137 -9.10 15.47 -1.45
CA PRO A 137 -10.28 14.99 -2.17
C PRO A 137 -10.57 13.50 -1.92
N TYR A 138 -9.54 12.67 -1.94
CA TYR A 138 -9.65 11.23 -1.76
C TYR A 138 -9.19 10.83 -0.36
N PRO A 139 -10.02 10.16 0.45
CA PRO A 139 -9.57 9.60 1.73
C PRO A 139 -8.39 8.64 1.52
N MET A 140 -8.50 7.71 0.57
CA MET A 140 -7.42 6.87 0.06
C MET A 140 -7.58 6.70 -1.45
N TYR A 141 -6.50 6.37 -2.16
CA TYR A 141 -6.53 6.08 -3.59
C TYR A 141 -5.78 4.79 -3.90
N GLY A 142 -6.46 3.86 -4.58
CA GLY A 142 -5.91 2.55 -4.94
C GLY A 142 -5.53 2.48 -6.42
N MET A 143 -4.34 1.94 -6.72
CA MET A 143 -3.94 1.59 -8.08
C MET A 143 -3.41 0.17 -8.13
N ALA A 144 -3.79 -0.60 -9.16
CA ALA A 144 -3.39 -1.99 -9.31
C ALA A 144 -2.98 -2.33 -10.73
N MET A 145 -1.98 -3.18 -10.86
CA MET A 145 -1.73 -3.87 -12.12
C MET A 145 -2.84 -4.88 -12.40
N ASN A 146 -3.30 -4.89 -13.63
CA ASN A 146 -4.18 -5.93 -14.16
C ASN A 146 -3.41 -7.21 -14.40
N GLY A 147 -4.03 -8.35 -14.18
CA GLY A 147 -3.46 -9.63 -14.52
C GLY A 147 -4.52 -10.62 -14.99
N GLN A 148 -4.07 -11.72 -15.59
CA GLN A 148 -4.92 -12.77 -16.19
C GLN A 148 -6.03 -13.33 -15.28
N LEU A 149 -5.88 -13.26 -13.95
CA LEU A 149 -6.95 -13.66 -13.03
C LEU A 149 -8.19 -12.77 -13.14
N LEU A 150 -8.01 -11.54 -13.59
CA LEU A 150 -9.11 -10.59 -13.84
C LEU A 150 -9.67 -10.78 -15.24
N GLU A 151 -8.84 -11.17 -16.22
CA GLU A 151 -9.28 -11.55 -17.56
C GLU A 151 -10.20 -12.78 -17.54
N SER A 152 -9.90 -13.77 -16.69
CA SER A 152 -10.76 -14.95 -16.50
C SER A 152 -12.15 -14.61 -15.94
N ALA A 153 -12.32 -13.45 -15.33
CA ALA A 153 -13.59 -12.90 -14.87
C ALA A 153 -14.26 -11.98 -15.91
N GLY A 154 -13.75 -11.93 -17.16
CA GLY A 154 -14.27 -11.09 -18.24
C GLY A 154 -13.82 -9.64 -18.19
N TRP A 155 -12.88 -9.29 -17.30
CA TRP A 155 -12.33 -7.94 -17.21
C TRP A 155 -11.22 -7.73 -18.24
N LYS A 156 -11.25 -6.60 -18.95
CA LYS A 156 -10.28 -6.27 -19.99
C LYS A 156 -9.26 -5.23 -19.50
N PRO A 157 -8.02 -5.24 -20.05
CA PRO A 157 -6.99 -4.27 -19.68
C PRO A 157 -7.40 -2.80 -19.86
N GLU A 158 -8.30 -2.53 -20.78
CA GLU A 158 -8.88 -1.21 -21.03
C GLU A 158 -9.93 -0.79 -20.01
N ASP A 159 -10.41 -1.72 -19.15
CA ASP A 159 -11.34 -1.39 -18.08
C ASP A 159 -10.65 -0.49 -17.04
N SER A 160 -11.36 0.53 -16.61
CA SER A 160 -10.84 1.59 -15.76
C SER A 160 -10.53 1.10 -14.35
N TYR A 161 -11.48 0.37 -13.76
CA TYR A 161 -11.43 -0.03 -12.37
C TYR A 161 -11.40 -1.55 -12.21
N CYS A 162 -10.74 -2.00 -11.15
CA CYS A 162 -10.72 -3.40 -10.71
C CYS A 162 -10.89 -3.50 -9.20
N TYR A 163 -11.32 -4.67 -8.74
CA TYR A 163 -11.45 -4.98 -7.31
C TYR A 163 -10.42 -6.04 -6.92
N PRO A 164 -9.24 -5.65 -6.43
CA PRO A 164 -8.18 -6.61 -6.05
C PRO A 164 -8.47 -7.35 -4.75
N ASN A 165 -9.65 -7.14 -4.12
CA ASN A 165 -10.03 -7.66 -2.81
C ASN A 165 -9.00 -7.34 -1.71
N LEU A 166 -8.48 -6.12 -1.70
CA LEU A 166 -7.39 -5.74 -0.79
C LEU A 166 -7.82 -4.71 0.24
N SER A 167 -8.62 -3.72 -0.16
CA SER A 167 -9.04 -2.61 0.67
C SER A 167 -10.56 -2.50 0.76
N ALA A 168 -11.05 -2.15 1.95
CA ALA A 168 -12.47 -1.93 2.21
C ALA A 168 -12.67 -0.87 3.28
N TYR A 169 -13.67 0.00 3.09
CA TYR A 169 -14.07 0.99 4.09
C TYR A 169 -14.89 0.41 5.24
N ALA A 170 -15.56 -0.71 5.01
CA ALA A 170 -16.38 -1.44 5.98
C ALA A 170 -16.69 -2.84 5.43
N ALA A 171 -17.40 -3.65 6.20
CA ALA A 171 -17.99 -4.88 5.71
C ALA A 171 -18.83 -4.61 4.44
N ALA A 172 -18.66 -5.46 3.43
CA ALA A 172 -19.31 -5.36 2.12
C ALA A 172 -19.09 -4.02 1.37
N LYS A 173 -18.09 -3.22 1.75
CA LYS A 173 -17.75 -1.96 1.08
C LYS A 173 -16.31 -1.99 0.53
N PRO A 174 -16.01 -2.83 -0.46
CA PRO A 174 -14.68 -2.91 -1.07
C PRO A 174 -14.35 -1.63 -1.82
N VAL A 175 -13.05 -1.33 -1.93
CA VAL A 175 -12.54 -0.19 -2.70
C VAL A 175 -12.17 -0.65 -4.11
N ALA A 176 -12.66 0.06 -5.12
CA ALA A 176 -12.21 -0.08 -6.49
C ALA A 176 -10.84 0.57 -6.67
N TYR A 177 -9.96 -0.08 -7.43
CA TYR A 177 -8.63 0.41 -7.77
C TYR A 177 -8.57 0.78 -9.24
N GLN A 178 -7.88 1.89 -9.54
CA GLN A 178 -7.65 2.27 -10.92
C GLN A 178 -6.57 1.36 -11.54
N GLY A 179 -6.92 0.66 -12.61
CA GLY A 179 -6.03 -0.28 -13.29
C GLY A 179 -5.21 0.34 -14.43
N SER A 180 -5.65 1.46 -14.98
CA SER A 180 -5.00 2.15 -16.10
C SER A 180 -4.22 3.38 -15.60
N PRO A 181 -2.89 3.48 -15.82
CA PRO A 181 -2.14 4.69 -15.48
C PRO A 181 -2.67 5.92 -16.21
N GLN A 182 -3.03 5.81 -17.49
CA GLN A 182 -3.60 6.90 -18.27
C GLN A 182 -4.90 7.43 -17.65
N LYS A 183 -5.81 6.53 -17.26
CA LYS A 183 -7.07 6.91 -16.64
C LYS A 183 -6.86 7.47 -15.22
N ALA A 184 -5.92 6.90 -14.44
CA ALA A 184 -5.51 7.46 -13.15
C ALA A 184 -4.98 8.90 -13.28
N PHE A 185 -4.15 9.14 -14.30
CA PHE A 185 -3.65 10.48 -14.59
C PHE A 185 -4.79 11.45 -14.93
N LEU A 186 -5.70 11.07 -15.81
CA LEU A 186 -6.83 11.92 -16.19
C LEU A 186 -7.79 12.18 -15.02
N GLU A 187 -8.02 11.20 -14.19
CA GLU A 187 -8.86 11.33 -12.98
C GLU A 187 -8.25 12.29 -11.97
N LEU A 188 -6.97 12.15 -11.66
CA LEU A 188 -6.28 12.91 -10.62
C LEU A 188 -5.84 14.29 -11.12
N PHE A 189 -5.38 14.40 -12.36
CA PHE A 189 -4.68 15.56 -12.93
C PHE A 189 -5.33 16.10 -14.20
N GLY A 190 -6.44 15.53 -14.67
CA GLY A 190 -7.06 15.93 -15.94
C GLY A 190 -7.40 17.43 -16.01
N ALA A 191 -7.68 18.08 -14.88
CA ALA A 191 -7.85 19.52 -14.82
C ALA A 191 -6.56 20.32 -15.08
N ALA A 192 -5.38 19.72 -14.86
CA ALA A 192 -4.09 20.37 -15.07
C ALA A 192 -3.68 20.42 -16.55
N VAL A 193 -4.23 19.53 -17.37
CA VAL A 193 -3.95 19.44 -18.81
C VAL A 193 -5.07 20.02 -19.67
N ALA A 194 -6.21 20.35 -19.06
CA ALA A 194 -7.34 21.00 -19.74
C ALA A 194 -7.06 22.49 -19.96
N THR A 195 -7.50 23.03 -21.09
CA THR A 195 -7.53 24.49 -21.27
C THR A 195 -8.51 25.12 -20.27
N PRO A 196 -8.35 26.41 -19.91
CA PRO A 196 -9.30 27.11 -19.04
C PRO A 196 -10.76 26.95 -19.50
N GLU A 197 -11.00 27.08 -20.82
CA GLU A 197 -12.32 26.90 -21.41
C GLU A 197 -12.86 25.47 -21.28
N GLN A 198 -12.01 24.46 -21.47
CA GLN A 198 -12.36 23.03 -21.23
C GLN A 198 -12.68 22.75 -19.79
N LEU A 199 -11.90 23.37 -18.89
CA LEU A 199 -12.09 23.23 -17.46
C LEU A 199 -13.42 23.85 -17.01
N GLU A 200 -13.72 25.08 -17.44
CA GLU A 200 -14.99 25.75 -17.16
C GLU A 200 -16.19 24.97 -17.70
N LYS A 201 -16.12 24.51 -18.95
CA LYS A 201 -17.15 23.65 -19.54
C LYS A 201 -17.35 22.35 -18.76
N LYS A 202 -16.27 21.72 -18.34
CA LYS A 202 -16.33 20.47 -17.56
C LYS A 202 -16.93 20.71 -16.18
N ILE A 203 -16.54 21.77 -15.48
CA ILE A 203 -17.09 22.16 -14.18
C ILE A 203 -18.58 22.48 -14.31
N ALA A 204 -18.97 23.29 -15.30
CA ALA A 204 -20.36 23.62 -15.54
C ALA A 204 -21.20 22.39 -15.90
N LEU A 205 -20.70 21.53 -16.80
CA LEU A 205 -21.39 20.31 -17.20
C LEU A 205 -21.55 19.33 -16.04
N ASN A 206 -20.50 19.10 -15.27
CA ASN A 206 -20.55 18.22 -14.09
C ASN A 206 -21.47 18.79 -13.00
N GLY A 207 -21.41 20.10 -12.75
CA GLY A 207 -22.30 20.79 -11.82
C GLY A 207 -23.76 20.62 -12.21
N ASN A 208 -24.10 20.99 -13.45
CA ASN A 208 -25.46 20.90 -13.97
C ASN A 208 -25.97 19.45 -14.00
N LEU A 209 -25.13 18.49 -14.39
CA LEU A 209 -25.48 17.07 -14.39
C LEU A 209 -25.73 16.55 -12.98
N MET A 210 -24.86 16.91 -12.03
CA MET A 210 -25.02 16.53 -10.62
C MET A 210 -26.27 17.14 -9.99
N ASP A 211 -26.56 18.41 -10.27
CA ASP A 211 -27.75 19.09 -9.78
C ASP A 211 -29.02 18.46 -10.37
N PHE A 212 -29.04 18.21 -11.69
CA PHE A 212 -30.14 17.52 -12.38
C PHE A 212 -30.38 16.11 -11.80
N LEU A 213 -29.31 15.31 -11.66
CA LEU A 213 -29.42 13.96 -11.09
C LEU A 213 -29.87 14.01 -9.63
N THR A 214 -29.48 15.01 -8.85
CA THR A 214 -29.88 15.17 -7.45
C THR A 214 -31.34 15.55 -7.34
N GLU A 215 -31.87 16.42 -8.21
CA GLU A 215 -33.29 16.80 -8.20
C GLU A 215 -34.19 15.64 -8.66
N ASP A 216 -33.79 14.95 -9.71
CA ASP A 216 -34.51 13.77 -10.21
C ASP A 216 -34.51 12.63 -9.17
N ALA A 217 -33.36 12.43 -8.55
CA ALA A 217 -33.19 11.48 -7.48
C ALA A 217 -34.11 11.75 -6.27
N ARG A 218 -34.19 13.01 -5.79
CA ARG A 218 -35.10 13.38 -4.72
C ARG A 218 -36.59 13.15 -5.07
N ARG A 219 -36.92 13.25 -6.34
CA ARG A 219 -38.28 12.95 -6.83
C ARG A 219 -38.58 11.45 -6.76
N VAL A 220 -37.60 10.63 -7.19
CA VAL A 220 -37.69 9.15 -7.13
C VAL A 220 -37.71 8.66 -5.68
N GLU A 221 -36.86 9.22 -4.80
CA GLU A 221 -36.79 8.84 -3.38
C GLU A 221 -38.13 8.91 -2.66
N LYS A 222 -38.95 9.93 -2.99
CA LYS A 222 -40.30 10.10 -2.40
C LYS A 222 -41.28 9.00 -2.81
N GLN A 223 -40.97 8.24 -3.87
CA GLN A 223 -41.82 7.17 -4.39
C GLN A 223 -41.34 5.78 -3.96
N LEU A 224 -40.14 5.69 -3.37
CA LEU A 224 -39.54 4.44 -2.91
C LEU A 224 -39.97 4.11 -1.48
N SER A 225 -40.05 2.81 -1.15
CA SER A 225 -40.31 2.30 0.18
C SER A 225 -39.37 1.15 0.56
N GLY A 226 -39.20 0.90 1.86
CA GLY A 226 -38.41 -0.22 2.37
C GLY A 226 -36.99 -0.27 1.88
N ASP A 227 -36.53 -1.46 1.48
CA ASP A 227 -35.13 -1.73 1.05
C ASP A 227 -34.70 -0.91 -0.17
N ASP A 228 -35.63 -0.56 -1.05
CA ASP A 228 -35.33 0.26 -2.22
C ASP A 228 -34.95 1.70 -1.84
N LYS A 229 -35.56 2.22 -0.79
CA LYS A 229 -35.21 3.54 -0.25
C LYS A 229 -33.81 3.54 0.37
N GLU A 230 -33.41 2.48 1.08
CA GLU A 230 -32.06 2.34 1.63
C GLU A 230 -31.01 2.22 0.52
N ARG A 231 -31.26 1.41 -0.51
CA ARG A 231 -30.38 1.30 -1.67
C ARG A 231 -30.22 2.62 -2.41
N PHE A 232 -31.31 3.36 -2.52
CA PHE A 232 -31.32 4.66 -3.15
C PHE A 232 -30.54 5.71 -2.34
N ALA A 233 -30.66 5.69 -1.00
CA ALA A 233 -29.88 6.56 -0.12
C ALA A 233 -28.37 6.30 -0.29
N LEU A 234 -27.94 5.03 -0.38
CA LEU A 234 -26.54 4.68 -0.66
C LEU A 234 -26.08 5.19 -2.04
N TYR A 235 -26.95 5.18 -3.03
CA TYR A 235 -26.66 5.75 -4.35
C TYR A 235 -26.46 7.27 -4.26
N MET A 236 -27.33 7.98 -3.54
CA MET A 236 -27.23 9.43 -3.33
C MET A 236 -25.98 9.83 -2.55
N ASP A 237 -25.60 9.07 -1.51
CA ASP A 237 -24.33 9.26 -0.78
C ASP A 237 -23.10 9.20 -1.71
N SER A 238 -23.18 8.36 -2.74
CA SER A 238 -22.11 8.25 -3.74
C SER A 238 -21.99 9.53 -4.60
N PHE A 239 -23.10 10.14 -5.00
CA PHE A 239 -23.11 11.42 -5.72
C PHE A 239 -22.58 12.57 -4.86
N ASP A 240 -23.03 12.67 -3.62
CA ASP A 240 -22.53 13.67 -2.69
C ASP A 240 -21.01 13.53 -2.44
N SER A 241 -20.53 12.31 -2.40
CA SER A 241 -19.10 12.02 -2.29
C SER A 241 -18.32 12.51 -3.52
N LEU A 242 -18.81 12.23 -4.72
CA LEU A 242 -18.22 12.75 -5.98
C LEU A 242 -18.21 14.28 -6.03
N ARG A 243 -19.31 14.93 -5.64
CA ARG A 243 -19.40 16.38 -5.57
C ARG A 243 -18.37 16.98 -4.61
N LYS A 244 -18.22 16.39 -3.43
CA LYS A 244 -17.21 16.80 -2.46
C LYS A 244 -15.78 16.62 -2.99
N ILE A 245 -15.51 15.54 -3.73
CA ILE A 245 -14.22 15.30 -4.39
C ILE A 245 -13.91 16.43 -5.38
N GLU A 246 -14.83 16.75 -6.29
CA GLU A 246 -14.63 17.80 -7.28
C GLU A 246 -14.47 19.20 -6.66
N GLN A 247 -15.24 19.52 -5.62
CA GLN A 247 -15.07 20.77 -4.87
C GLN A 247 -13.68 20.88 -4.21
N LYS A 248 -13.23 19.82 -3.57
CA LYS A 248 -11.89 19.78 -2.97
C LYS A 248 -10.77 19.83 -4.00
N LYS A 249 -10.95 19.20 -5.18
CA LYS A 249 -10.00 19.30 -6.30
C LYS A 249 -9.90 20.72 -6.84
N ALA A 250 -11.03 21.41 -6.99
CA ALA A 250 -11.04 22.80 -7.40
C ALA A 250 -10.23 23.71 -6.48
N ALA A 251 -10.29 23.47 -5.16
CA ALA A 251 -9.49 24.21 -4.18
C ALA A 251 -7.97 23.90 -4.26
N LEU A 252 -7.58 22.83 -4.94
CA LEU A 252 -6.18 22.41 -5.11
C LEU A 252 -5.65 22.64 -6.54
N THR A 253 -6.37 23.35 -7.39
CA THR A 253 -6.04 23.50 -8.83
C THR A 253 -4.58 23.87 -9.06
N ASP A 254 -4.07 24.92 -8.42
CA ASP A 254 -2.67 25.38 -8.57
C ASP A 254 -1.66 24.31 -8.17
N ARG A 255 -1.94 23.56 -7.09
CA ARG A 255 -1.07 22.48 -6.63
C ARG A 255 -1.12 21.29 -7.59
N ILE A 256 -2.30 20.97 -8.12
CA ILE A 256 -2.50 19.91 -9.09
C ILE A 256 -1.70 20.24 -10.36
N GLN A 257 -1.84 21.46 -10.89
CA GLN A 257 -1.09 21.92 -12.05
C GLN A 257 0.43 21.88 -11.84
N LYS A 258 0.89 22.39 -10.69
CA LYS A 258 2.32 22.45 -10.34
C LYS A 258 2.96 21.07 -10.24
N HIS A 259 2.25 20.07 -9.77
CA HIS A 259 2.78 18.75 -9.43
C HIS A 259 2.30 17.62 -10.36
N ALA A 260 1.46 17.93 -11.35
CA ALA A 260 1.04 16.97 -12.35
C ALA A 260 2.28 16.34 -13.03
N PRO A 261 2.35 15.02 -13.14
CA PRO A 261 3.42 14.39 -13.90
C PRO A 261 3.27 14.73 -15.38
N LYS A 262 4.38 14.75 -16.11
CA LYS A 262 4.33 14.89 -17.55
C LYS A 262 3.69 13.64 -18.15
N GLN A 263 2.60 13.84 -18.91
CA GLN A 263 1.99 12.75 -19.64
C GLN A 263 2.94 12.22 -20.72
N THR A 264 3.11 10.90 -20.79
CA THR A 264 3.99 10.23 -21.76
C THR A 264 3.31 8.96 -22.26
N ASP A 265 3.76 8.43 -23.40
CA ASP A 265 3.27 7.16 -23.99
C ASP A 265 3.43 5.96 -23.02
N ARG A 266 4.29 6.10 -22.00
CA ARG A 266 4.46 5.08 -20.97
C ARG A 266 3.16 4.82 -20.19
N PHE A 267 2.25 5.80 -20.08
CA PHE A 267 0.98 5.65 -19.37
C PHE A 267 0.02 4.70 -20.08
N ASP A 268 0.19 4.50 -21.37
CA ASP A 268 -0.55 3.54 -22.19
C ASP A 268 0.21 2.23 -22.46
N SER A 269 1.41 2.08 -21.87
CA SER A 269 2.24 0.91 -22.07
C SER A 269 1.59 -0.36 -21.51
N THR A 270 1.75 -1.47 -22.22
CA THR A 270 1.36 -2.81 -21.79
C THR A 270 2.47 -3.53 -21.01
N SER A 271 3.71 -3.01 -21.03
CA SER A 271 4.84 -3.57 -20.28
C SER A 271 4.61 -3.45 -18.77
N PRO A 272 4.72 -4.54 -17.99
CA PRO A 272 4.54 -4.51 -16.55
C PRO A 272 5.44 -3.50 -15.84
N SER A 273 6.73 -3.43 -16.14
CA SER A 273 7.64 -2.48 -15.52
C SER A 273 7.28 -1.04 -15.82
N ALA A 274 6.90 -0.72 -17.06
CA ALA A 274 6.48 0.63 -17.44
C ALA A 274 5.19 1.05 -16.74
N ARG A 275 4.23 0.13 -16.59
CA ARG A 275 2.98 0.38 -15.84
C ARG A 275 3.23 0.60 -14.36
N ILE A 276 4.08 -0.22 -13.74
CA ILE A 276 4.48 -0.02 -12.33
C ILE A 276 5.12 1.37 -12.17
N GLU A 277 6.07 1.71 -13.02
CA GLU A 277 6.73 3.02 -12.97
C GLU A 277 5.73 4.16 -13.09
N SER A 278 4.76 4.05 -14.01
CA SER A 278 3.69 5.05 -14.21
C SER A 278 2.79 5.17 -12.97
N HIS A 279 2.37 4.06 -12.37
CA HIS A 279 1.57 4.08 -11.15
C HIS A 279 2.32 4.75 -9.99
N PHE A 280 3.61 4.44 -9.80
CA PHE A 280 4.42 5.07 -8.74
C PHE A 280 4.64 6.57 -9.00
N GLU A 281 4.81 6.99 -10.25
CA GLU A 281 4.94 8.40 -10.61
C GLU A 281 3.67 9.18 -10.32
N ILE A 282 2.50 8.65 -10.74
CA ILE A 282 1.18 9.24 -10.50
C ILE A 282 0.88 9.28 -9.00
N ALA A 283 1.13 8.18 -8.28
CA ALA A 283 0.98 8.10 -6.83
C ALA A 283 1.80 9.16 -6.10
N SER A 284 3.08 9.27 -6.47
CA SER A 284 3.97 10.27 -5.89
C SER A 284 3.46 11.69 -6.12
N ALA A 285 3.02 11.98 -7.34
CA ALA A 285 2.46 13.29 -7.70
C ALA A 285 1.16 13.59 -6.94
N ALA A 286 0.27 12.61 -6.79
CA ALA A 286 -0.98 12.76 -6.04
C ALA A 286 -0.75 13.11 -4.56
N LEU A 287 0.20 12.43 -3.91
CA LEU A 287 0.59 12.74 -2.53
C LEU A 287 1.21 14.14 -2.39
N VAL A 288 2.09 14.53 -3.32
CA VAL A 288 2.72 15.87 -3.33
C VAL A 288 1.68 16.96 -3.58
N ALA A 289 0.74 16.74 -4.50
CA ALA A 289 -0.36 17.67 -4.76
C ALA A 289 -1.37 17.75 -3.60
N GLY A 290 -1.36 16.79 -2.67
CA GLY A 290 -2.32 16.74 -1.55
C GLY A 290 -3.68 16.20 -1.95
N LEU A 291 -3.76 15.43 -3.04
CA LEU A 291 -5.00 14.79 -3.48
C LEU A 291 -5.46 13.70 -2.52
N THR A 292 -4.52 13.05 -1.87
CA THR A 292 -4.75 12.07 -0.80
C THR A 292 -3.55 12.02 0.14
N ASN A 293 -3.75 11.46 1.32
CA ASN A 293 -2.69 11.14 2.28
C ASN A 293 -2.41 9.62 2.34
N VAL A 294 -3.24 8.79 1.73
CA VAL A 294 -3.05 7.35 1.73
C VAL A 294 -3.21 6.78 0.33
N ILE A 295 -2.22 6.05 -0.11
CA ILE A 295 -2.23 5.33 -1.39
C ILE A 295 -1.93 3.87 -1.14
N THR A 296 -2.68 2.99 -1.82
CA THR A 296 -2.38 1.56 -1.87
C THR A 296 -2.09 1.16 -3.31
N LEU A 297 -0.88 0.64 -3.53
CA LEU A 297 -0.40 0.15 -4.82
C LEU A 297 -0.33 -1.36 -4.81
N ARG A 298 -0.92 -2.00 -5.81
CA ARG A 298 -0.73 -3.41 -6.10
C ARG A 298 0.11 -3.55 -7.37
N PRO A 299 1.46 -3.66 -7.25
CA PRO A 299 2.37 -3.57 -8.39
C PRO A 299 2.35 -4.80 -9.29
N ASP A 300 1.79 -5.91 -8.81
CA ASP A 300 1.63 -7.14 -9.58
C ASP A 300 0.35 -7.91 -9.18
N THR A 301 0.02 -8.90 -10.00
CA THR A 301 -0.95 -9.95 -9.69
C THR A 301 -0.35 -11.31 -10.08
N LEU A 302 -0.99 -12.40 -9.68
CA LEU A 302 -0.50 -13.75 -9.97
C LEU A 302 -0.35 -14.05 -11.46
N GLY A 303 -1.16 -13.41 -12.33
CA GLY A 303 -1.14 -13.61 -13.77
C GLY A 303 -0.07 -12.80 -14.51
N VAL A 304 0.54 -11.80 -13.91
CA VAL A 304 1.52 -10.93 -14.57
C VAL A 304 2.76 -11.72 -15.01
N LYS A 305 3.24 -11.42 -16.22
CA LYS A 305 4.46 -11.97 -16.81
C LYS A 305 5.41 -10.82 -17.13
N TYR A 306 6.61 -10.87 -16.58
CA TYR A 306 7.66 -9.86 -16.79
C TYR A 306 8.50 -10.23 -18.04
N THR A 307 7.90 -10.12 -19.22
CA THR A 307 8.52 -10.51 -20.50
C THR A 307 9.76 -9.68 -20.81
N GLU A 308 9.86 -8.46 -20.32
CA GLU A 308 11.04 -7.60 -20.39
C GLU A 308 12.26 -8.14 -19.62
N LEU A 309 12.03 -9.06 -18.66
CA LEU A 309 13.08 -9.81 -17.98
C LEU A 309 13.34 -11.18 -18.64
N GLY A 310 12.77 -11.43 -19.81
CA GLY A 310 12.82 -12.73 -20.47
C GLY A 310 11.96 -13.82 -19.81
N LEU A 311 11.01 -13.42 -18.95
CA LEU A 311 10.15 -14.34 -18.20
C LEU A 311 8.81 -14.53 -18.91
N SER A 312 8.58 -15.70 -19.50
CA SER A 312 7.27 -16.14 -19.98
C SER A 312 6.40 -16.72 -18.84
N ASN A 313 7.02 -17.07 -17.71
CA ASN A 313 6.35 -17.57 -16.53
C ASN A 313 5.59 -16.42 -15.83
N SER A 314 4.35 -16.67 -15.42
CA SER A 314 3.62 -15.71 -14.56
C SER A 314 4.19 -15.67 -13.15
N VAL A 315 3.87 -14.61 -12.40
CA VAL A 315 4.24 -14.48 -10.97
C VAL A 315 3.78 -15.70 -10.16
N HIS A 316 2.61 -16.27 -10.48
CA HIS A 316 2.14 -17.52 -9.91
C HIS A 316 3.08 -18.70 -10.23
N ALA A 317 3.40 -18.91 -11.50
CA ALA A 317 4.29 -19.97 -11.91
C ALA A 317 5.69 -19.84 -11.29
N LEU A 318 6.24 -18.64 -11.20
CA LEU A 318 7.53 -18.37 -10.54
C LEU A 318 7.52 -18.79 -9.07
N GLY A 319 6.38 -18.62 -8.38
CA GLY A 319 6.22 -19.04 -6.98
C GLY A 319 6.35 -20.56 -6.78
N HIS A 320 5.93 -21.35 -7.78
CA HIS A 320 6.03 -22.81 -7.77
C HIS A 320 7.41 -23.35 -8.17
N LEU A 321 8.18 -22.58 -8.93
CA LEU A 321 9.46 -23.08 -9.47
C LEU A 321 10.53 -23.24 -8.39
N GLN A 322 10.57 -22.38 -7.36
CA GLN A 322 11.60 -22.39 -6.31
C GLN A 322 13.02 -22.46 -6.89
N ASP A 323 13.71 -23.57 -6.72
CA ASP A 323 15.06 -23.81 -7.26
C ASP A 323 15.07 -24.34 -8.71
N ASN A 324 13.88 -24.68 -9.29
CA ASN A 324 13.76 -25.04 -10.69
C ASN A 324 13.92 -23.81 -11.58
N LYS A 325 14.27 -24.06 -12.87
CA LYS A 325 14.55 -22.99 -13.81
C LYS A 325 13.29 -22.38 -14.44
N ALA A 326 13.24 -21.06 -14.44
CA ALA A 326 12.32 -20.28 -15.24
C ALA A 326 12.74 -20.22 -16.70
N SER A 327 11.90 -19.65 -17.56
CA SER A 327 12.10 -19.58 -19.02
C SER A 327 13.39 -18.87 -19.46
N ASN A 328 13.92 -17.96 -18.64
CA ASN A 328 15.18 -17.24 -18.90
C ASN A 328 16.41 -17.89 -18.24
N GLY A 329 16.25 -19.08 -17.67
CA GLY A 329 17.33 -19.83 -17.03
C GLY A 329 17.62 -19.50 -15.57
N TRP A 330 16.99 -18.47 -14.99
CA TRP A 330 17.05 -18.20 -13.54
C TRP A 330 16.28 -19.25 -12.74
N THR A 331 16.63 -19.46 -11.49
CA THR A 331 15.74 -20.19 -10.59
C THR A 331 14.49 -19.37 -10.30
N GLY A 332 13.40 -20.02 -9.87
CA GLY A 332 12.18 -19.32 -9.46
C GLY A 332 12.45 -18.28 -8.36
N HIS A 333 13.35 -18.59 -7.41
CA HIS A 333 13.77 -17.64 -6.37
C HIS A 333 14.52 -16.43 -6.94
N GLN A 334 15.46 -16.64 -7.88
CA GLN A 334 16.16 -15.55 -8.55
C GLN A 334 15.21 -14.67 -9.36
N ALA A 335 14.30 -15.30 -10.14
CA ALA A 335 13.32 -14.56 -10.93
C ALA A 335 12.38 -13.71 -10.05
N ARG A 336 11.92 -14.26 -8.92
CA ARG A 336 11.11 -13.50 -7.94
C ARG A 336 11.90 -12.35 -7.32
N MET A 337 13.17 -12.57 -6.97
CA MET A 337 14.05 -11.53 -6.45
C MET A 337 14.20 -10.38 -7.45
N GLU A 338 14.42 -10.66 -8.73
CA GLU A 338 14.55 -9.62 -9.76
C GLU A 338 13.24 -8.84 -9.97
N VAL A 339 12.08 -9.50 -9.92
CA VAL A 339 10.78 -8.83 -9.92
C VAL A 339 10.63 -7.91 -8.69
N GLU A 340 11.01 -8.39 -7.51
CA GLU A 340 10.96 -7.58 -6.27
C GLU A 340 11.92 -6.38 -6.32
N LYS A 341 13.09 -6.52 -6.94
CA LYS A 341 14.02 -5.39 -7.20
C LYS A 341 13.38 -4.31 -8.06
N LEU A 342 12.53 -4.64 -9.04
CA LEU A 342 11.79 -3.63 -9.82
C LEU A 342 10.87 -2.81 -8.90
N HIS A 343 10.13 -3.46 -8.00
CA HIS A 343 9.27 -2.77 -7.03
C HIS A 343 10.09 -1.87 -6.10
N LEU A 344 11.16 -2.41 -5.52
CA LEU A 344 12.04 -1.69 -4.59
C LEU A 344 12.74 -0.50 -5.25
N LYS A 345 13.10 -0.61 -6.54
CA LYS A 345 13.61 0.51 -7.33
C LYS A 345 12.59 1.66 -7.45
N GLN A 346 11.31 1.34 -7.64
CA GLN A 346 10.28 2.39 -7.70
C GLN A 346 10.01 2.99 -6.32
N ILE A 347 10.04 2.18 -5.26
CA ILE A 347 9.98 2.67 -3.87
C ILE A 347 11.13 3.62 -3.59
N ALA A 348 12.36 3.27 -3.98
CA ALA A 348 13.54 4.15 -3.83
C ALA A 348 13.39 5.47 -4.60
N LYS A 349 12.88 5.44 -5.85
CA LYS A 349 12.59 6.66 -6.63
C LYS A 349 11.56 7.55 -5.92
N MET A 350 10.48 6.96 -5.41
CA MET A 350 9.45 7.67 -4.65
C MET A 350 10.04 8.29 -3.37
N ALA A 351 10.80 7.52 -2.59
CA ALA A 351 11.46 7.99 -1.38
C ALA A 351 12.44 9.13 -1.67
N LYS A 352 13.25 9.02 -2.73
CA LYS A 352 14.15 10.09 -3.18
C LYS A 352 13.39 11.37 -3.53
N LYS A 353 12.27 11.26 -4.24
CA LYS A 353 11.41 12.41 -4.55
C LYS A 353 10.89 13.08 -3.27
N PHE A 354 10.41 12.31 -2.30
CA PHE A 354 9.89 12.85 -1.05
C PHE A 354 11.00 13.42 -0.14
N ALA A 355 12.18 12.82 -0.14
CA ALA A 355 13.34 13.36 0.58
C ALA A 355 13.81 14.71 0.02
N GLY A 356 13.58 14.97 -1.27
CA GLY A 356 13.90 16.24 -1.92
C GLY A 356 12.84 17.36 -1.71
N ILE A 357 11.72 17.09 -1.04
CA ILE A 357 10.66 18.08 -0.80
C ILE A 357 10.73 18.55 0.66
N PRO A 358 11.10 19.81 0.93
CA PRO A 358 11.13 20.36 2.29
C PRO A 358 9.74 20.36 2.93
N GLU A 359 9.62 19.88 4.17
CA GLU A 359 8.37 19.88 4.93
C GLU A 359 8.67 19.99 6.45
N GLY A 360 8.25 21.08 7.06
CA GLY A 360 8.63 21.39 8.45
C GLY A 360 10.14 21.56 8.61
N ASN A 361 10.72 20.90 9.62
CA ASN A 361 12.16 20.91 9.88
C ASN A 361 12.90 19.76 9.16
N GLY A 362 12.25 19.08 8.23
CA GLY A 362 12.79 17.94 7.48
C GLY A 362 12.28 17.92 6.05
N SER A 363 11.92 16.74 5.60
CA SER A 363 11.41 16.47 4.27
C SER A 363 10.04 15.82 4.31
N MET A 364 9.37 15.75 3.18
CA MET A 364 8.11 15.01 3.04
C MET A 364 8.29 13.52 3.40
N LEU A 365 9.47 12.92 3.16
CA LEU A 365 9.74 11.54 3.55
C LEU A 365 9.73 11.34 5.07
N ASP A 366 10.13 12.35 5.84
CA ASP A 366 10.12 12.30 7.30
C ASP A 366 8.70 12.26 7.87
N ASN A 367 7.69 12.66 7.10
CA ASN A 367 6.26 12.62 7.45
C ASN A 367 5.49 11.54 6.65
N THR A 368 6.20 10.68 5.94
CA THR A 368 5.62 9.61 5.11
C THR A 368 6.09 8.25 5.61
N MET A 369 5.24 7.25 5.54
CA MET A 369 5.56 5.83 5.73
C MET A 369 5.22 5.06 4.47
N ILE A 370 6.21 4.44 3.86
CA ILE A 370 6.05 3.48 2.77
C ILE A 370 6.15 2.08 3.38
N VAL A 371 5.11 1.27 3.19
CA VAL A 371 5.01 -0.11 3.70
C VAL A 371 5.04 -1.05 2.51
N TYR A 372 6.10 -1.84 2.37
CA TYR A 372 6.20 -2.88 1.35
C TYR A 372 5.98 -4.24 1.99
N MET A 373 4.95 -4.94 1.55
CA MET A 373 4.56 -6.25 2.04
C MET A 373 3.90 -7.08 0.95
N SER A 374 3.67 -8.37 1.19
CA SER A 374 2.91 -9.20 0.28
C SER A 374 1.47 -9.42 0.76
N CYS A 375 0.58 -9.82 -0.15
CA CYS A 375 -0.77 -10.25 0.20
C CYS A 375 -0.86 -11.73 0.61
N SER A 376 0.27 -12.45 0.70
CA SER A 376 0.32 -13.88 1.04
C SER A 376 1.46 -14.25 1.99
N SER A 377 1.94 -13.26 2.77
CA SER A 377 3.06 -13.43 3.73
C SER A 377 4.43 -13.78 3.10
N GLY A 378 5.24 -14.64 3.70
CA GLY A 378 6.65 -14.87 3.33
C GLY A 378 6.88 -15.82 2.15
N ASP A 379 5.87 -16.58 1.75
CA ASP A 379 5.99 -17.58 0.69
C ASP A 379 4.79 -17.60 -0.23
N HIS A 380 4.93 -18.28 -1.38
CA HIS A 380 3.87 -18.39 -2.39
C HIS A 380 2.59 -19.07 -1.85
N HIS A 381 2.74 -20.16 -1.10
CA HIS A 381 1.67 -20.86 -0.39
C HIS A 381 1.83 -20.71 1.12
N CYS A 382 1.87 -19.50 1.61
CA CYS A 382 2.20 -19.30 3.00
C CYS A 382 1.00 -19.47 3.93
N ALA A 383 1.27 -20.10 5.06
CA ALA A 383 0.30 -20.29 6.14
C ALA A 383 0.13 -19.06 7.05
N GLY A 384 0.73 -17.91 6.71
CA GLY A 384 0.62 -16.70 7.54
C GLY A 384 1.47 -16.68 8.82
N HIS A 385 2.33 -17.69 9.03
CA HIS A 385 3.19 -17.77 10.22
C HIS A 385 4.38 -16.82 10.19
N ASP A 386 4.69 -16.26 9.02
CA ASP A 386 5.81 -15.36 8.81
C ASP A 386 5.49 -14.37 7.71
N TRP A 387 5.39 -13.09 8.08
CA TRP A 387 4.97 -12.04 7.15
C TRP A 387 6.01 -10.91 7.10
N PRO A 388 7.02 -11.04 6.23
CA PRO A 388 8.04 -10.02 6.07
C PRO A 388 7.44 -8.69 5.64
N THR A 389 7.90 -7.62 6.27
CA THR A 389 7.47 -6.26 5.96
C THR A 389 8.68 -5.32 5.95
N ILE A 390 8.73 -4.44 4.97
CA ILE A 390 9.74 -3.39 4.87
C ILE A 390 9.04 -2.05 5.07
N LEU A 391 9.53 -1.27 6.03
CA LEU A 391 9.10 0.09 6.31
C LEU A 391 10.17 1.08 5.83
N LEU A 392 9.75 2.13 5.14
CA LEU A 392 10.65 3.20 4.69
C LEU A 392 10.01 4.56 4.95
N GLY A 393 10.68 5.40 5.73
CA GLY A 393 10.20 6.74 6.05
C GLY A 393 10.50 7.15 7.49
N GLY A 394 9.81 8.17 8.02
CA GLY A 394 10.13 8.71 9.33
C GLY A 394 8.97 8.85 10.30
N MET A 395 7.75 9.03 9.81
CA MET A 395 6.55 9.32 10.62
C MET A 395 6.80 10.37 11.73
N ASN A 396 7.55 11.40 11.38
CA ASN A 396 7.95 12.47 12.30
C ASN A 396 8.60 11.94 13.59
N LYS A 397 9.53 10.98 13.43
CA LYS A 397 10.27 10.33 14.53
C LYS A 397 9.37 9.63 15.57
N LYS A 398 8.16 9.22 15.20
CA LYS A 398 7.28 8.42 16.07
C LYS A 398 7.65 6.93 16.09
N LEU A 399 8.42 6.49 15.10
CA LEU A 399 8.93 5.14 15.00
C LEU A 399 10.47 5.16 14.99
N LYS A 400 11.07 4.18 15.65
CA LYS A 400 12.52 3.92 15.61
C LYS A 400 12.83 3.23 14.29
N MET A 401 13.40 3.98 13.36
CA MET A 401 13.80 3.48 12.05
C MET A 401 15.29 3.09 12.02
N GLY A 402 15.76 2.58 10.89
CA GLY A 402 17.15 2.19 10.72
C GLY A 402 17.47 0.82 11.34
N ARG A 403 16.54 -0.15 11.29
CA ARG A 403 16.67 -1.40 12.04
C ARG A 403 16.34 -2.64 11.21
N TYR A 404 16.96 -3.76 11.57
CA TYR A 404 16.51 -5.10 11.25
C TYR A 404 15.92 -5.71 12.52
N VAL A 405 14.63 -6.08 12.47
CA VAL A 405 13.90 -6.67 13.60
C VAL A 405 13.33 -8.01 13.17
N GLU A 406 13.72 -9.09 13.86
CA GLU A 406 13.24 -10.43 13.58
C GLU A 406 12.68 -11.04 14.87
N TYR A 407 11.36 -11.20 14.89
CA TYR A 407 10.67 -11.73 16.07
C TYR A 407 10.89 -13.23 16.24
N PRO A 408 10.73 -13.75 17.47
CA PRO A 408 10.76 -15.18 17.73
C PRO A 408 9.77 -15.94 16.84
N LYS A 409 10.05 -17.21 16.59
CA LYS A 409 9.24 -18.13 15.80
C LYS A 409 7.77 -18.11 16.23
N TYR A 410 6.86 -18.36 15.29
CA TYR A 410 5.44 -18.53 15.56
C TYR A 410 5.18 -19.47 16.74
N GLY A 411 4.41 -19.00 17.71
CA GLY A 411 4.07 -19.71 18.94
C GLY A 411 5.13 -19.64 20.05
N ALA A 412 6.32 -19.13 19.80
CA ALA A 412 7.35 -18.96 20.83
C ALA A 412 7.08 -17.71 21.68
N LYS A 413 7.60 -17.73 22.92
CA LYS A 413 7.54 -16.56 23.82
C LYS A 413 8.18 -15.34 23.17
N GLY A 414 7.48 -14.21 23.19
CA GLY A 414 7.91 -12.96 22.56
C GLY A 414 7.57 -12.84 21.08
N HIS A 415 6.91 -13.85 20.48
CA HIS A 415 6.35 -13.73 19.14
C HIS A 415 5.35 -12.57 19.06
N ARG A 416 5.28 -11.91 17.88
CA ARG A 416 4.37 -10.80 17.61
C ARG A 416 3.65 -11.02 16.26
N THR A 417 2.59 -10.25 16.05
CA THR A 417 1.74 -10.35 14.86
C THR A 417 1.80 -9.09 14.01
N VAL A 418 1.34 -9.21 12.77
CA VAL A 418 1.08 -8.06 11.88
C VAL A 418 0.07 -7.09 12.51
N GLY A 419 -0.83 -7.58 13.39
CA GLY A 419 -1.74 -6.74 14.16
C GLY A 419 -1.01 -5.75 15.07
N ASN A 420 0.04 -6.20 15.75
CA ASN A 420 0.88 -5.31 16.56
C ASN A 420 1.61 -4.26 15.70
N LEU A 421 2.06 -4.63 14.49
CA LEU A 421 2.63 -3.68 13.54
C LEU A 421 1.58 -2.64 13.10
N TYR A 422 0.35 -3.07 12.80
CA TYR A 422 -0.72 -2.16 12.38
C TYR A 422 -1.10 -1.18 13.49
N LEU A 423 -1.15 -1.64 14.75
CA LEU A 423 -1.30 -0.74 15.90
C LEU A 423 -0.15 0.26 16.00
N SER A 424 1.09 -0.15 15.74
CA SER A 424 2.25 0.77 15.71
C SER A 424 2.08 1.86 14.65
N LEU A 425 1.64 1.50 13.43
CA LEU A 425 1.42 2.44 12.34
C LEU A 425 0.27 3.41 12.65
N MET A 426 -0.84 2.91 13.21
CA MET A 426 -1.99 3.73 13.62
C MET A 426 -1.60 4.72 14.72
N GLN A 427 -0.88 4.28 15.74
CA GLN A 427 -0.40 5.17 16.82
C GLN A 427 0.62 6.19 16.31
N ALA A 428 1.52 5.80 15.41
CA ALA A 428 2.43 6.74 14.76
C ALA A 428 1.68 7.79 13.91
N ALA A 429 0.53 7.42 13.32
CA ALA A 429 -0.38 8.37 12.68
C ALA A 429 -1.05 9.34 13.67
N GLY A 430 -1.13 8.97 14.94
CA GLY A 430 -1.81 9.72 16.01
C GLY A 430 -3.22 9.23 16.31
N MET A 431 -3.59 8.07 15.79
CA MET A 431 -4.89 7.44 16.10
C MET A 431 -4.87 6.86 17.52
N LYS A 432 -6.00 6.96 18.19
CA LYS A 432 -6.27 6.10 19.35
C LYS A 432 -6.58 4.70 18.82
N THR A 433 -6.03 3.69 19.46
CA THR A 433 -6.19 2.29 19.05
C THR A 433 -6.75 1.47 20.19
N ASP A 434 -7.43 0.40 19.84
CA ASP A 434 -7.74 -0.68 20.76
C ASP A 434 -6.46 -1.46 21.12
N GLU A 435 -6.57 -2.42 22.02
CA GLU A 435 -5.44 -3.26 22.43
C GLU A 435 -5.01 -4.25 21.33
N THR A 436 -5.92 -4.59 20.42
CA THR A 436 -5.70 -5.55 19.33
C THR A 436 -6.23 -5.01 18.00
N PHE A 437 -5.69 -5.50 16.90
CA PHE A 437 -6.18 -5.21 15.54
C PHE A 437 -6.50 -6.51 14.80
N GLY A 438 -7.67 -6.56 14.18
CA GLY A 438 -8.11 -7.71 13.41
C GLY A 438 -8.62 -8.87 14.27
N GLN A 439 -8.67 -10.05 13.68
CA GLN A 439 -9.13 -11.28 14.32
C GLN A 439 -8.00 -11.89 15.18
N PRO A 440 -8.25 -12.23 16.44
CA PRO A 440 -7.27 -12.93 17.28
C PRO A 440 -6.92 -14.30 16.71
N ASP A 441 -5.65 -14.69 16.81
CA ASP A 441 -5.21 -16.04 16.51
C ASP A 441 -5.43 -16.95 17.72
N SER A 442 -6.37 -17.86 17.61
CA SER A 442 -6.72 -18.79 18.69
C SER A 442 -5.58 -19.74 19.10
N ASN A 443 -4.59 -19.96 18.21
CA ASN A 443 -3.42 -20.78 18.52
C ASN A 443 -2.36 -20.04 19.35
N LEU A 444 -2.48 -18.72 19.47
CA LEU A 444 -1.56 -17.86 20.22
C LEU A 444 -2.21 -17.28 21.49
N LYS A 445 -3.30 -17.85 21.96
CA LYS A 445 -4.08 -17.39 23.13
C LYS A 445 -3.26 -17.24 24.42
N ASP A 446 -2.17 -17.99 24.54
CA ASP A 446 -1.29 -17.98 25.71
C ASP A 446 -0.17 -16.93 25.63
N LEU A 447 -0.11 -16.17 24.52
CA LEU A 447 0.84 -15.09 24.32
C LEU A 447 0.17 -13.74 24.53
N ASP A 448 0.92 -12.79 25.09
CA ASP A 448 0.49 -11.38 25.11
C ASP A 448 0.74 -10.75 23.74
N LEU A 449 -0.33 -10.60 22.96
CA LEU A 449 -0.34 -10.00 21.63
C LEU A 449 -0.98 -8.61 21.61
N LYS A 450 -1.11 -7.98 22.78
CA LYS A 450 -1.70 -6.64 22.90
C LYS A 450 -0.69 -5.55 22.55
N GLY A 451 -1.24 -4.41 22.11
CA GLY A 451 -0.49 -3.19 21.87
C GLY A 451 0.40 -3.20 20.64
N PRO A 452 1.11 -2.09 20.40
CA PRO A 452 2.05 -1.93 19.29
C PRO A 452 3.33 -2.74 19.51
N LEU A 453 4.18 -2.80 18.48
CA LEU A 453 5.54 -3.33 18.56
C LEU A 453 6.40 -2.35 19.38
N ALA A 454 6.70 -2.69 20.63
CA ALA A 454 7.42 -1.82 21.55
C ALA A 454 8.83 -1.43 21.03
N GLU A 455 9.48 -2.33 20.31
CA GLU A 455 10.79 -2.12 19.69
C GLU A 455 10.79 -1.00 18.67
N LEU A 456 9.65 -0.75 18.03
CA LEU A 456 9.49 0.29 16.99
C LEU A 456 9.02 1.62 17.57
N MET A 457 8.36 1.64 18.71
CA MET A 457 7.80 2.88 19.25
C MET A 457 8.89 3.74 19.88
N VAL A 458 8.83 5.06 19.62
CA VAL A 458 9.60 6.04 20.37
C VAL A 458 8.81 6.41 21.61
N ALA A 459 9.47 6.32 22.79
CA ALA A 459 8.88 6.62 24.07
C ALA A 459 8.47 8.10 24.19
#